data_6385533133203478ef4845b30d9abe59
#
_entry.id   6385533133203478ef4845b30d9abe59
#
_cell.length_a   1.000
_cell.length_b   1.000
_cell.length_c   1.000
_cell.angle_alpha   90.00
_cell.angle_beta   90.00
_cell.angle_gamma   90.00
#
_symmetry.space_group_name_H-M   'P 1'
#
loop_
_entity.id
_entity.type
_entity.pdbx_description
1 polymer ?
#
loop_
_entity_poly.entity_id
_entity_poly.type
_entity_poly.pdbx_seq_one_letter_code
_entity_poly.pdbx_strand_id
1 'polypeptide(L)'
;MRRPSGDGESTREGPGNWGLWGAQESRRLCCVGPHRCGQALLQIGMNMMALSGGHHLDSIPLQGQRLHFIQVDSVQRWMEDLKLMTECECMCVLQAKPISLEEDTQGDLILAGGPGPGDPLQLLLKRGWVISTELRRIGQKLAQDRWARVHSMSVRLTCHARSMVSEYSTISRTSSQEMGQAEKLLMEKCSELSAVTQRCLQVENEHVLKSMKACVSETLSMLGQHFGQLLELALTREVQALVRKIDTSDNIYIMESTTGNLFSLTQEGAPLCRIIAKEGGVVALFKVCRQDSFRCMYPQALRTLASICCVEEGVHQLEKVDGILCLADILTDDSHSEATRAEAAAVVAQVTSPHLSFTQHLPSFLENMEEIVTALIKLCQEASSGEVFLLASAALANITFFDKMACEVLLQLNAIRVLLEACNDKQRVDTPYTRDQIVTILANMSVLEQCASDIIQENGVQFIMGMLSEKPRSGTPAEVAACERVQQKAAVTLARLCRDPHVAQEAVRLSCMSRLIELCRSPSERNSSDAVLVACLAALRRLAGVCPEGLQDSDFQQLVQPRLVDSFLLCSNMEESFV
;
A
#
# COMPACT_ATOMS: atom_id res chain seq x y z
N MET A 1 -31.72 48.81 -38.25
CA MET A 1 -31.62 49.53 -36.94
C MET A 1 -31.75 48.57 -35.80
N ARG A 2 -30.69 48.54 -34.98
CA ARG A 2 -30.58 48.08 -33.55
C ARG A 2 -30.99 46.66 -33.16
N ARG A 3 -29.96 45.92 -32.76
CA ARG A 3 -29.96 44.83 -31.78
C ARG A 3 -30.47 45.31 -30.40
N PRO A 4 -30.88 44.40 -29.51
CA PRO A 4 -29.93 44.06 -28.44
C PRO A 4 -29.74 42.56 -28.19
N SER A 5 -28.53 42.26 -27.87
CA SER A 5 -27.84 41.29 -27.06
C SER A 5 -28.59 40.78 -25.82
N GLY A 6 -28.56 39.49 -25.62
CA GLY A 6 -28.89 38.79 -24.37
C GLY A 6 -27.97 37.61 -24.23
N ASP A 7 -26.94 37.77 -23.39
CA ASP A 7 -25.96 36.78 -23.00
C ASP A 7 -26.65 35.69 -22.19
N GLY A 8 -26.60 34.46 -22.68
CA GLY A 8 -26.92 33.25 -21.93
C GLY A 8 -25.62 32.50 -21.64
N GLU A 9 -25.00 32.75 -20.50
CA GLU A 9 -23.91 31.95 -19.96
C GLU A 9 -24.41 30.53 -19.73
N SER A 10 -23.99 29.66 -20.61
CA SER A 10 -24.03 28.21 -20.40
C SER A 10 -22.84 27.86 -19.50
N THR A 11 -23.09 27.77 -18.21
CA THR A 11 -22.15 27.16 -17.28
C THR A 11 -22.02 25.67 -17.61
N ARG A 12 -20.95 25.31 -18.32
CA ARG A 12 -20.45 23.94 -18.39
C ARG A 12 -19.99 23.56 -17.00
N GLU A 13 -20.80 22.79 -16.26
CA GLU A 13 -20.35 22.03 -15.12
C GLU A 13 -19.36 20.97 -15.66
N GLY A 14 -18.08 21.15 -15.34
CA GLY A 14 -17.05 20.16 -15.56
C GLY A 14 -17.33 18.91 -14.70
N PRO A 15 -16.82 17.75 -15.06
CA PRO A 15 -16.99 16.53 -14.26
C PRO A 15 -16.35 16.73 -12.89
N GLY A 16 -17.18 16.81 -11.85
CA GLY A 16 -16.74 16.92 -10.47
C GLY A 16 -15.83 15.76 -10.08
N ASN A 17 -14.70 16.10 -9.53
CA ASN A 17 -13.63 15.19 -9.15
C ASN A 17 -14.01 14.44 -7.85
N TRP A 18 -14.90 13.46 -7.93
CA TRP A 18 -15.38 12.65 -6.79
C TRP A 18 -14.39 11.53 -6.40
N GLY A 19 -13.35 11.33 -7.19
CA GLY A 19 -12.36 10.26 -6.98
C GLY A 19 -11.39 10.48 -5.82
N LEU A 20 -11.27 11.71 -5.28
CA LEU A 20 -10.33 12.06 -4.21
C LEU A 20 -10.83 11.76 -2.79
N TRP A 21 -12.08 11.34 -2.62
CA TRP A 21 -12.67 11.12 -1.30
C TRP A 21 -12.09 9.92 -0.53
N GLY A 22 -11.60 8.89 -1.22
CA GLY A 22 -11.03 7.72 -0.56
C GLY A 22 -9.58 7.87 -0.08
N ALA A 23 -8.82 8.76 -0.70
CA ALA A 23 -7.38 8.85 -0.46
C ALA A 23 -7.00 9.66 0.79
N GLN A 24 -7.87 10.53 1.29
CA GLN A 24 -7.55 11.45 2.38
C GLN A 24 -7.92 10.96 3.78
N GLU A 25 -8.96 10.15 3.92
CA GLU A 25 -9.34 9.60 5.24
C GLU A 25 -8.37 8.55 5.76
N SER A 26 -7.69 7.79 4.88
CA SER A 26 -6.64 6.83 5.26
C SER A 26 -5.49 7.46 6.05
N ARG A 27 -5.30 8.77 5.98
CA ARG A 27 -4.20 9.47 6.69
C ARG A 27 -4.42 9.63 8.20
N ARG A 28 -5.63 9.40 8.73
CA ARG A 28 -5.95 9.65 10.16
C ARG A 28 -5.97 8.42 11.07
N LEU A 29 -5.92 7.20 10.54
CA LEU A 29 -6.16 5.97 11.33
C LEU A 29 -4.96 5.04 11.50
N CYS A 30 -3.73 5.45 11.14
CA CYS A 30 -2.55 4.62 11.32
C CYS A 30 -1.98 4.67 12.73
N CYS A 31 -2.45 3.81 13.61
CA CYS A 31 -1.76 3.46 14.85
C CYS A 31 -1.84 1.97 15.14
N VAL A 32 -0.64 1.37 15.28
CA VAL A 32 -0.30 0.15 16.05
C VAL A 32 -0.37 -1.19 15.33
N GLY A 33 0.82 -1.77 15.16
CA GLY A 33 1.08 -3.19 15.12
C GLY A 33 2.58 -3.49 15.14
N PRO A 34 3.04 -4.47 15.92
CA PRO A 34 4.47 -4.70 16.15
C PRO A 34 5.07 -5.70 15.14
N HIS A 35 6.36 -5.56 14.93
CA HIS A 35 7.32 -6.54 14.40
C HIS A 35 7.56 -6.57 12.91
N ARG A 36 8.61 -5.82 12.50
CA ARG A 36 9.54 -6.32 11.48
C ARG A 36 10.94 -5.71 11.69
N CYS A 37 11.95 -6.58 11.72
CA CYS A 37 13.31 -6.25 12.12
C CYS A 37 14.04 -5.30 11.17
N GLY A 38 13.81 -5.39 9.87
CA GLY A 38 14.57 -4.66 8.86
C GLY A 38 14.13 -3.22 8.64
N GLN A 39 12.83 -2.92 8.79
CA GLN A 39 12.32 -1.54 8.68
C GLN A 39 12.97 -0.60 9.71
N ALA A 40 13.30 -1.12 10.91
CA ALA A 40 14.01 -0.35 11.92
C ALA A 40 15.45 -0.01 11.53
N LEU A 41 16.09 -0.81 10.67
CA LEU A 41 17.52 -0.73 10.39
C LEU A 41 17.90 0.44 9.48
N LEU A 42 17.25 0.52 8.32
CA LEU A 42 17.52 1.58 7.35
C LEU A 42 16.78 2.88 7.71
N GLN A 43 15.63 2.78 8.35
CA GLN A 43 14.86 3.94 8.82
C GLN A 43 15.56 4.71 9.93
N ILE A 44 16.32 4.07 10.81
CA ILE A 44 17.09 4.76 11.83
C ILE A 44 18.26 5.53 11.22
N GLY A 45 18.95 4.97 10.22
CA GLY A 45 19.97 5.69 9.46
C GLY A 45 19.41 6.90 8.72
N MET A 46 18.27 6.76 8.05
CA MET A 46 17.63 7.83 7.28
C MET A 46 16.93 8.88 8.16
N ASN A 47 16.29 8.50 9.28
CA ASN A 47 15.67 9.45 10.20
C ASN A 47 16.70 10.25 11.00
N MET A 48 17.90 9.71 11.23
CA MET A 48 18.99 10.49 11.82
C MET A 48 19.60 11.50 10.84
N MET A 49 19.52 11.27 9.52
CA MET A 49 19.85 12.27 8.50
C MET A 49 18.87 13.45 8.49
N ALA A 50 17.57 13.19 8.70
CA ALA A 50 16.55 14.24 8.74
C ALA A 50 16.64 15.16 9.98
N LEU A 51 17.27 14.70 11.06
CA LEU A 51 17.47 15.48 12.29
C LEU A 51 18.66 16.45 12.22
N SER A 52 19.53 16.35 11.18
CA SER A 52 20.69 17.25 11.00
C SER A 52 20.39 18.55 10.24
N GLY A 53 19.18 18.71 9.69
CA GLY A 53 18.71 19.96 9.09
C GLY A 53 18.18 20.90 10.18
N GLY A 54 19.07 21.80 10.66
CA GLY A 54 18.74 22.73 11.75
C GLY A 54 17.58 23.67 11.41
N HIS A 55 16.50 23.57 12.19
CA HIS A 55 15.63 24.68 12.49
C HIS A 55 15.18 24.60 13.95
N HIS A 56 15.23 25.76 14.61
CA HIS A 56 14.85 26.10 15.96
C HIS A 56 13.76 25.22 16.57
N LEU A 57 14.10 24.54 17.66
CA LEU A 57 13.18 23.93 18.60
C LEU A 57 12.89 24.93 19.72
N ASP A 58 11.86 25.75 19.54
CA ASP A 58 11.22 26.44 20.64
C ASP A 58 10.06 25.58 21.18
N SER A 59 10.26 25.15 22.40
CA SER A 59 9.30 24.75 23.43
C SER A 59 7.91 24.29 22.98
N ILE A 60 7.72 22.95 22.92
CA ILE A 60 6.42 22.30 22.97
C ILE A 60 6.27 21.57 24.31
N PRO A 61 5.17 21.77 25.07
CA PRO A 61 5.00 21.16 26.39
C PRO A 61 4.78 19.66 26.28
N LEU A 62 5.55 18.91 27.05
CA LEU A 62 5.46 17.47 27.25
C LEU A 62 4.15 17.11 27.98
N GLN A 63 3.09 16.84 27.27
CA GLN A 63 1.97 16.08 27.78
C GLN A 63 1.68 14.91 26.84
N GLY A 64 2.07 13.71 27.28
CA GLY A 64 1.41 12.43 27.01
C GLY A 64 1.22 11.94 25.57
N GLN A 65 1.87 12.53 24.57
CA GLN A 65 1.79 12.03 23.19
C GLN A 65 2.98 11.12 22.92
N ARG A 66 2.67 9.85 22.65
CA ARG A 66 3.62 8.91 22.03
C ARG A 66 4.16 9.56 20.76
N LEU A 67 5.45 9.79 20.73
CA LEU A 67 6.19 10.28 19.58
C LEU A 67 5.99 9.29 18.42
N HIS A 68 5.04 9.56 17.56
CA HIS A 68 4.89 8.92 16.26
C HIS A 68 5.94 9.49 15.29
N PHE A 69 7.19 9.12 15.47
CA PHE A 69 8.22 9.26 14.46
C PHE A 69 8.21 8.02 13.57
N ILE A 70 7.11 7.82 12.85
CA ILE A 70 7.12 6.95 11.71
C ILE A 70 6.74 7.86 10.55
N GLN A 71 7.75 8.35 9.86
CA GLN A 71 7.57 8.70 8.47
C GLN A 71 7.27 7.35 7.80
N VAL A 72 5.97 7.07 7.65
CA VAL A 72 5.49 5.82 7.08
C VAL A 72 6.05 5.79 5.67
N ASP A 73 6.97 4.88 5.44
CA ASP A 73 7.54 4.63 4.13
C ASP A 73 6.40 4.32 3.14
N SER A 74 6.56 4.66 1.87
CA SER A 74 5.55 4.45 0.84
C SER A 74 5.08 2.99 0.76
N VAL A 75 5.97 2.02 0.98
CA VAL A 75 5.60 0.59 1.06
C VAL A 75 4.78 0.30 2.28
N GLN A 76 5.22 0.75 3.44
CA GLN A 76 4.48 0.50 4.68
C GLN A 76 3.10 1.17 4.59
N ARG A 77 3.00 2.34 3.97
CA ARG A 77 1.72 3.01 3.73
C ARG A 77 0.85 2.18 2.80
N TRP A 78 1.39 1.72 1.67
CA TRP A 78 0.65 0.85 0.76
C TRP A 78 0.24 -0.46 1.44
N MET A 79 1.14 -1.07 2.23
CA MET A 79 0.86 -2.26 3.00
C MET A 79 -0.21 -2.03 4.08
N GLU A 80 -0.20 -0.88 4.72
CA GLU A 80 -1.21 -0.48 5.70
C GLU A 80 -2.54 -0.15 5.01
N ASP A 81 -2.49 0.56 3.89
CA ASP A 81 -3.66 0.84 3.06
C ASP A 81 -4.26 -0.46 2.52
N LEU A 82 -3.44 -1.41 2.06
CA LEU A 82 -3.89 -2.71 1.62
C LEU A 82 -4.51 -3.54 2.75
N LYS A 83 -3.94 -3.50 3.95
CA LYS A 83 -4.53 -4.11 5.15
C LYS A 83 -5.87 -3.50 5.50
N LEU A 84 -5.97 -2.18 5.45
CA LEU A 84 -7.22 -1.47 5.68
C LEU A 84 -8.25 -1.72 4.59
N MET A 85 -7.81 -1.89 3.34
CA MET A 85 -8.69 -2.12 2.19
C MET A 85 -9.07 -3.59 2.00
N THR A 86 -8.17 -4.52 2.33
CA THR A 86 -8.30 -5.94 1.97
C THR A 86 -7.95 -6.90 3.10
N GLU A 87 -7.81 -6.39 4.33
CA GLU A 87 -7.42 -7.15 5.54
C GLU A 87 -6.38 -8.24 5.27
N CYS A 88 -5.34 -7.89 4.55
CA CYS A 88 -4.29 -8.82 4.18
C CYS A 88 -4.69 -9.91 3.15
N GLU A 89 -5.88 -9.92 2.56
CA GLU A 89 -6.16 -10.93 1.51
C GLU A 89 -5.23 -10.77 0.33
N CYS A 90 -5.20 -9.60 -0.32
CA CYS A 90 -4.17 -9.32 -1.33
C CYS A 90 -2.76 -9.42 -0.75
N MET A 91 -2.58 -9.01 0.50
CA MET A 91 -1.30 -9.09 1.18
C MET A 91 -0.88 -10.52 1.48
N CYS A 92 -1.81 -11.39 1.87
CA CYS A 92 -1.52 -12.82 2.02
C CYS A 92 -1.10 -13.44 0.70
N VAL A 93 -1.74 -13.06 -0.40
CA VAL A 93 -1.34 -13.50 -1.73
C VAL A 93 0.02 -12.93 -2.14
N LEU A 94 0.29 -11.65 -1.86
CA LEU A 94 1.56 -11.00 -2.21
C LEU A 94 2.73 -11.39 -1.30
N GLN A 95 2.49 -11.69 -0.03
CA GLN A 95 3.54 -11.93 0.97
C GLN A 95 3.68 -13.38 1.42
N ALA A 96 2.62 -14.19 1.28
CA ALA A 96 2.64 -15.57 1.70
C ALA A 96 3.20 -16.51 0.61
N LYS A 97 2.81 -17.76 0.66
CA LYS A 97 3.15 -18.76 -0.36
C LYS A 97 2.51 -18.39 -1.70
N PRO A 98 3.09 -18.81 -2.85
CA PRO A 98 2.43 -18.75 -4.15
C PRO A 98 1.03 -19.36 -4.07
N ILE A 99 0.10 -18.84 -4.87
CA ILE A 99 -1.23 -19.42 -4.98
C ILE A 99 -1.05 -20.87 -5.42
N SER A 100 -1.31 -21.80 -4.53
CA SER A 100 -1.28 -23.22 -4.83
C SER A 100 -2.68 -23.62 -5.23
N LEU A 101 -2.95 -23.60 -6.51
CA LEU A 101 -4.24 -24.04 -7.08
C LEU A 101 -4.32 -25.56 -7.22
N GLU A 102 -3.20 -26.25 -7.07
CA GLU A 102 -3.16 -27.69 -7.09
C GLU A 102 -3.03 -28.23 -5.65
N GLU A 103 -4.12 -28.71 -5.09
CA GLU A 103 -4.13 -29.70 -4.04
C GLU A 103 -3.56 -31.00 -4.59
N ASP A 104 -2.28 -31.03 -4.95
CA ASP A 104 -1.66 -32.27 -5.29
C ASP A 104 -0.33 -32.46 -4.58
N THR A 105 -0.44 -33.49 -3.79
CA THR A 105 0.62 -34.36 -3.30
C THR A 105 1.66 -33.74 -2.37
N GLN A 106 1.40 -34.09 -1.07
CA GLN A 106 2.43 -34.64 -0.21
C GLN A 106 3.86 -34.23 -0.60
N GLY A 107 4.22 -33.14 -0.14
CA GLY A 107 5.57 -32.73 0.08
C GLY A 107 5.48 -31.52 0.93
N ASP A 108 5.72 -31.66 2.20
CA ASP A 108 6.27 -30.59 3.02
C ASP A 108 7.49 -30.02 2.28
N LEU A 109 7.26 -29.28 1.20
CA LEU A 109 8.15 -28.25 0.73
C LEU A 109 8.05 -27.16 1.79
N ILE A 110 8.57 -27.53 2.96
CA ILE A 110 9.13 -26.60 3.88
C ILE A 110 9.73 -25.50 3.03
N LEU A 111 9.32 -24.27 3.23
CA LEU A 111 10.12 -23.08 2.97
C LEU A 111 11.40 -23.21 3.82
N ALA A 112 12.18 -24.25 3.56
CA ALA A 112 13.50 -24.55 4.08
C ALA A 112 14.55 -23.87 3.20
N GLY A 113 14.26 -22.66 2.78
CA GLY A 113 15.18 -21.78 2.10
C GLY A 113 15.36 -20.46 2.82
N GLY A 114 14.99 -20.39 4.10
CA GLY A 114 15.52 -19.33 4.93
C GLY A 114 17.05 -19.45 4.91
N PRO A 115 17.80 -18.33 4.75
CA PRO A 115 19.25 -18.34 4.73
C PRO A 115 19.77 -19.15 5.91
N GLY A 116 20.67 -20.13 5.64
CA GLY A 116 21.22 -21.02 6.66
C GLY A 116 21.96 -20.24 7.76
N PRO A 117 22.31 -20.88 8.89
CA PRO A 117 22.95 -20.20 10.03
C PRO A 117 24.38 -19.68 9.76
N GLY A 118 24.71 -19.33 8.56
CA GLY A 118 25.95 -18.71 8.09
C GLY A 118 25.75 -17.77 6.93
N ASP A 119 24.51 -17.34 6.66
CA ASP A 119 24.20 -16.40 5.58
C ASP A 119 24.59 -14.97 5.99
N PRO A 120 25.45 -14.28 5.19
CA PRO A 120 25.87 -12.90 5.46
C PRO A 120 24.68 -11.94 5.63
N LEU A 121 23.62 -12.16 4.88
CA LEU A 121 22.44 -11.33 4.86
C LEU A 121 21.67 -11.39 6.20
N GLN A 122 21.41 -12.60 6.72
CA GLN A 122 20.78 -12.75 8.04
C GLN A 122 21.62 -12.15 9.15
N LEU A 123 22.93 -12.32 9.05
CA LEU A 123 23.86 -11.71 9.99
C LEU A 123 23.72 -10.20 9.99
N LEU A 124 23.75 -9.56 8.81
CA LEU A 124 23.60 -8.11 8.65
C LEU A 124 22.26 -7.62 9.23
N LEU A 125 21.15 -8.27 8.88
CA LEU A 125 19.82 -7.89 9.35
C LEU A 125 19.73 -8.04 10.88
N LYS A 126 20.15 -9.16 11.43
CA LYS A 126 20.11 -9.44 12.87
C LYS A 126 21.00 -8.48 13.67
N ARG A 127 22.27 -8.32 13.27
CA ARG A 127 23.23 -7.45 13.95
C ARG A 127 22.86 -5.98 13.81
N GLY A 128 22.44 -5.62 12.61
CA GLY A 128 21.95 -4.28 12.32
C GLY A 128 20.78 -3.90 13.23
N TRP A 129 19.80 -4.77 13.41
CA TRP A 129 18.69 -4.54 14.34
C TRP A 129 19.15 -4.30 15.79
N VAL A 130 20.11 -5.11 16.28
CA VAL A 130 20.68 -4.94 17.62
C VAL A 130 21.32 -3.57 17.75
N ILE A 131 22.17 -3.17 16.79
CA ILE A 131 22.88 -1.87 16.81
C ILE A 131 21.87 -0.72 16.77
N SER A 132 20.88 -0.77 15.89
CA SER A 132 19.83 0.24 15.77
C SER A 132 19.02 0.39 17.06
N THR A 133 18.71 -0.74 17.71
CA THR A 133 18.00 -0.74 19.00
C THR A 133 18.84 -0.09 20.12
N GLU A 134 20.15 -0.37 20.15
CA GLU A 134 21.06 0.25 21.12
C GLU A 134 21.21 1.75 20.88
N LEU A 135 21.34 2.20 19.62
CA LEU A 135 21.40 3.63 19.26
C LEU A 135 20.15 4.36 19.77
N ARG A 136 18.97 3.82 19.54
CA ARG A 136 17.70 4.39 20.02
C ARG A 136 17.66 4.46 21.55
N ARG A 137 18.06 3.38 22.23
CA ARG A 137 18.10 3.32 23.70
C ARG A 137 19.09 4.33 24.29
N ILE A 138 20.26 4.51 23.65
CA ILE A 138 21.25 5.53 24.07
C ILE A 138 20.61 6.91 23.97
N GLY A 139 19.96 7.27 22.87
CA GLY A 139 19.26 8.54 22.70
C GLY A 139 18.19 8.77 23.78
N GLN A 140 17.38 7.74 24.11
CA GLN A 140 16.39 7.83 25.20
C GLN A 140 17.03 8.06 26.58
N LYS A 141 18.16 7.42 26.88
CA LYS A 141 18.87 7.62 28.15
C LYS A 141 19.60 8.95 28.21
N LEU A 142 20.10 9.43 27.07
CA LEU A 142 20.68 10.76 26.92
C LEU A 142 19.62 11.86 27.18
N ALA A 143 18.40 11.69 26.66
CA ALA A 143 17.29 12.59 26.93
C ALA A 143 16.94 12.66 28.42
N GLN A 144 17.12 11.56 29.18
CA GLN A 144 16.87 11.43 30.62
C GLN A 144 18.09 11.81 31.49
N ASP A 145 19.17 12.32 30.93
CA ASP A 145 20.44 12.68 31.58
C ASP A 145 21.08 11.55 32.42
N ARG A 146 20.83 10.27 32.02
CA ARG A 146 21.35 9.10 32.72
C ARG A 146 22.74 8.71 32.22
N TRP A 147 23.73 9.55 32.47
CA TRP A 147 25.09 9.47 31.93
C TRP A 147 25.78 8.12 32.12
N ALA A 148 25.71 7.51 33.32
CA ALA A 148 26.28 6.19 33.55
C ALA A 148 25.69 5.10 32.65
N ARG A 149 24.37 5.17 32.37
CA ARG A 149 23.71 4.26 31.43
C ARG A 149 24.11 4.56 29.99
N VAL A 150 24.19 5.84 29.62
CA VAL A 150 24.64 6.27 28.27
C VAL A 150 26.03 5.72 27.99
N HIS A 151 26.99 5.90 28.90
CA HIS A 151 28.35 5.38 28.71
C HIS A 151 28.40 3.85 28.63
N SER A 152 27.75 3.13 29.55
CA SER A 152 27.72 1.66 29.54
C SER A 152 27.14 1.11 28.23
N MET A 153 26.09 1.76 27.71
CA MET A 153 25.48 1.36 26.43
C MET A 153 26.35 1.73 25.23
N SER A 154 27.08 2.85 25.27
CA SER A 154 28.02 3.25 24.21
C SER A 154 29.17 2.24 24.07
N VAL A 155 29.71 1.74 25.19
CA VAL A 155 30.72 0.68 25.18
C VAL A 155 30.15 -0.61 24.58
N ARG A 156 28.93 -1.00 24.98
CA ARG A 156 28.27 -2.19 24.43
C ARG A 156 27.99 -2.04 22.92
N LEU A 157 27.54 -0.87 22.48
CA LEU A 157 27.34 -0.56 21.06
C LEU A 157 28.63 -0.75 20.25
N THR A 158 29.78 -0.27 20.79
CA THR A 158 31.09 -0.48 20.17
C THR A 158 31.44 -1.95 20.01
N CYS A 159 31.11 -2.79 21.02
CA CYS A 159 31.30 -4.23 20.91
C CYS A 159 30.42 -4.85 19.83
N HIS A 160 29.14 -4.47 19.74
CA HIS A 160 28.23 -4.97 18.72
C HIS A 160 28.65 -4.55 17.30
N ALA A 161 29.09 -3.29 17.11
CA ALA A 161 29.59 -2.83 15.82
C ALA A 161 30.86 -3.62 15.39
N ARG A 162 31.78 -3.81 16.32
CA ARG A 162 33.01 -4.61 16.06
C ARG A 162 32.68 -6.07 15.72
N SER A 163 31.77 -6.70 16.45
CA SER A 163 31.33 -8.08 16.15
C SER A 163 30.71 -8.17 14.78
N MET A 164 29.83 -7.20 14.41
CA MET A 164 29.18 -7.19 13.10
C MET A 164 30.22 -7.12 11.98
N VAL A 165 31.16 -6.15 12.06
CA VAL A 165 32.20 -5.96 11.07
C VAL A 165 33.07 -7.22 10.94
N SER A 166 33.55 -7.78 12.06
CA SER A 166 34.39 -8.98 12.08
C SER A 166 33.68 -10.22 11.52
N GLU A 167 32.44 -10.47 11.96
CA GLU A 167 31.67 -11.63 11.52
C GLU A 167 31.33 -11.50 10.01
N TYR A 168 30.91 -10.33 9.56
CA TYR A 168 30.60 -10.11 8.15
C TYR A 168 31.82 -10.26 7.26
N SER A 169 32.95 -9.65 7.63
CA SER A 169 34.22 -9.77 6.88
C SER A 169 34.71 -11.23 6.79
N THR A 170 34.45 -12.04 7.81
CA THR A 170 34.81 -13.47 7.82
C THR A 170 33.97 -14.28 6.83
N ILE A 171 32.66 -14.00 6.74
CA ILE A 171 31.74 -14.74 5.89
C ILE A 171 31.82 -14.26 4.44
N SER A 172 31.86 -12.95 4.21
CA SER A 172 31.79 -12.33 2.88
C SER A 172 33.06 -12.48 2.05
N ARG A 173 34.19 -12.86 2.63
CA ARG A 173 35.51 -13.12 1.98
C ARG A 173 36.04 -12.08 0.99
N THR A 174 35.30 -11.04 0.71
CA THR A 174 35.64 -10.00 -0.27
C THR A 174 35.46 -8.63 0.36
N SER A 175 36.52 -7.89 0.56
CA SER A 175 36.47 -6.49 1.02
C SER A 175 36.70 -5.54 -0.16
N SER A 176 35.85 -4.51 -0.30
CA SER A 176 36.13 -3.38 -1.19
C SER A 176 36.79 -2.25 -0.41
N GLN A 177 37.51 -1.35 -1.10
CA GLN A 177 38.13 -0.20 -0.45
C GLN A 177 37.10 0.72 0.23
N GLU A 178 35.94 0.90 -0.39
CA GLU A 178 34.82 1.68 0.15
C GLU A 178 34.26 1.09 1.43
N MET A 179 34.10 -0.24 1.47
CA MET A 179 33.66 -0.96 2.66
C MET A 179 34.63 -0.75 3.81
N GLY A 180 35.93 -0.97 3.57
CA GLY A 180 36.95 -0.79 4.61
C GLY A 180 37.04 0.66 5.12
N GLN A 181 36.77 1.65 4.28
CA GLN A 181 36.70 3.05 4.72
C GLN A 181 35.46 3.31 5.59
N ALA A 182 34.28 2.77 5.22
CA ALA A 182 33.04 2.89 6.00
C ALA A 182 33.18 2.20 7.36
N GLU A 183 33.78 1.01 7.42
CA GLU A 183 34.10 0.29 8.66
C GLU A 183 35.01 1.10 9.59
N LYS A 184 36.07 1.70 9.04
CA LYS A 184 37.00 2.53 9.78
C LYS A 184 36.31 3.77 10.39
N LEU A 185 35.50 4.48 9.59
CA LEU A 185 34.76 5.64 10.06
C LEU A 185 33.74 5.27 11.16
N LEU A 186 33.05 4.16 11.00
CA LEU A 186 32.12 3.66 12.02
C LEU A 186 32.84 3.38 13.35
N MET A 187 33.98 2.65 13.29
CA MET A 187 34.75 2.31 14.49
C MET A 187 35.39 3.53 15.15
N GLU A 188 35.82 4.52 14.38
CA GLU A 188 36.31 5.79 14.90
C GLU A 188 35.22 6.54 15.67
N LYS A 189 34.01 6.66 15.11
CA LYS A 189 32.88 7.30 15.78
C LYS A 189 32.38 6.53 17.02
N CYS A 190 32.44 5.20 17.00
CA CYS A 190 32.17 4.39 18.20
C CYS A 190 33.17 4.70 19.33
N SER A 191 34.45 4.84 19.00
CA SER A 191 35.50 5.17 19.95
C SER A 191 35.35 6.60 20.50
N GLU A 192 35.03 7.55 19.63
CA GLU A 192 34.74 8.94 20.00
C GLU A 192 33.57 9.03 20.96
N LEU A 193 32.43 8.34 20.65
CA LEU A 193 31.25 8.28 21.52
C LEU A 193 31.59 7.75 22.91
N SER A 194 32.33 6.65 22.97
CA SER A 194 32.77 6.06 24.24
C SER A 194 33.65 7.00 25.05
N ALA A 195 34.59 7.70 24.40
CA ALA A 195 35.51 8.64 25.06
C ALA A 195 34.76 9.89 25.56
N VAL A 196 33.84 10.46 24.77
CA VAL A 196 33.04 11.63 25.17
C VAL A 196 32.11 11.29 26.31
N THR A 197 31.41 10.16 26.27
CA THR A 197 30.50 9.72 27.32
C THR A 197 31.24 9.40 28.64
N GLN A 198 32.47 8.88 28.58
CA GLN A 198 33.32 8.68 29.74
C GLN A 198 33.70 9.99 30.40
N ARG A 199 34.07 11.01 29.59
CA ARG A 199 34.35 12.35 30.14
C ARG A 199 33.13 12.96 30.82
N CYS A 200 31.92 12.74 30.30
CA CYS A 200 30.69 13.21 30.91
C CYS A 200 30.46 12.66 32.32
N LEU A 201 30.99 11.48 32.66
CA LEU A 201 30.90 10.89 33.99
C LEU A 201 31.77 11.61 35.05
N GLN A 202 32.76 12.38 34.59
CA GLN A 202 33.73 13.06 35.46
C GLN A 202 33.39 14.55 35.68
N VAL A 203 32.35 15.06 35.02
CA VAL A 203 31.94 16.47 35.04
C VAL A 203 30.82 16.67 36.06
N GLU A 204 31.05 17.51 37.06
CA GLU A 204 30.05 17.88 38.07
C GLU A 204 29.26 19.14 37.69
N ASN A 205 29.78 19.94 36.74
CA ASN A 205 29.16 21.21 36.33
C ASN A 205 28.02 20.98 35.33
N GLU A 206 26.80 21.32 35.72
CA GLU A 206 25.59 21.12 34.93
C GLU A 206 25.59 21.88 33.59
N HIS A 207 26.16 23.09 33.53
CA HIS A 207 26.28 23.85 32.27
C HIS A 207 27.21 23.18 31.27
N VAL A 208 28.32 22.60 31.77
CA VAL A 208 29.26 21.85 30.93
C VAL A 208 28.60 20.57 30.46
N LEU A 209 27.84 19.87 31.30
CA LEU A 209 27.07 18.69 30.93
C LEU A 209 26.04 18.97 29.82
N LYS A 210 25.35 20.11 29.86
CA LYS A 210 24.41 20.53 28.80
C LYS A 210 25.13 20.72 27.45
N SER A 211 26.29 21.36 27.46
CA SER A 211 27.12 21.53 26.27
C SER A 211 27.61 20.16 25.72
N MET A 212 28.05 19.29 26.63
CA MET A 212 28.50 17.92 26.28
C MET A 212 27.35 17.06 25.78
N LYS A 213 26.13 17.28 26.26
CA LYS A 213 24.92 16.59 25.76
C LYS A 213 24.70 16.84 24.27
N ALA A 214 24.87 18.09 23.81
CA ALA A 214 24.79 18.42 22.39
C ALA A 214 25.89 17.69 21.59
N CYS A 215 27.14 17.70 22.06
CA CYS A 215 28.24 16.98 21.41
C CYS A 215 27.99 15.47 21.34
N VAL A 216 27.48 14.83 22.42
CA VAL A 216 27.15 13.40 22.42
C VAL A 216 26.00 13.12 21.47
N SER A 217 24.99 13.99 21.40
CA SER A 217 23.87 13.85 20.47
C SER A 217 24.34 13.93 19.01
N GLU A 218 25.23 14.85 18.70
CA GLU A 218 25.85 15.00 17.38
C GLU A 218 26.69 13.77 17.01
N THR A 219 27.57 13.32 17.91
CA THR A 219 28.39 12.12 17.71
C THR A 219 27.51 10.88 17.49
N LEU A 220 26.40 10.75 18.25
CA LEU A 220 25.45 9.66 18.11
C LEU A 220 24.72 9.72 16.75
N SER A 221 24.38 10.92 16.28
CA SER A 221 23.79 11.13 14.95
C SER A 221 24.75 10.73 13.83
N MET A 222 25.99 11.21 13.90
CA MET A 222 27.03 10.84 12.92
C MET A 222 27.31 9.33 12.91
N LEU A 223 27.34 8.71 14.09
CA LEU A 223 27.52 7.26 14.22
C LEU A 223 26.36 6.50 13.56
N GLY A 224 25.12 6.95 13.78
CA GLY A 224 23.94 6.39 13.09
C GLY A 224 24.04 6.51 11.57
N GLN A 225 24.52 7.65 11.08
CA GLN A 225 24.73 7.89 9.65
C GLN A 225 25.80 6.94 9.06
N HIS A 226 26.97 6.84 9.69
CA HIS A 226 28.04 5.93 9.23
C HIS A 226 27.63 4.46 9.33
N PHE A 227 26.87 4.10 10.36
CA PHE A 227 26.30 2.77 10.47
C PHE A 227 25.31 2.48 9.33
N GLY A 228 24.42 3.43 9.02
CA GLY A 228 23.48 3.31 7.89
C GLY A 228 24.21 3.14 6.55
N GLN A 229 25.24 3.96 6.30
CA GLN A 229 26.08 3.85 5.10
C GLN A 229 26.77 2.49 4.97
N LEU A 230 27.38 1.99 6.05
CA LEU A 230 28.03 0.68 6.04
C LEU A 230 27.01 -0.43 5.77
N LEU A 231 25.86 -0.38 6.43
CA LEU A 231 24.80 -1.37 6.26
C LEU A 231 24.25 -1.35 4.82
N GLU A 232 24.01 -0.17 4.25
CA GLU A 232 23.55 -0.02 2.88
C GLU A 232 24.56 -0.61 1.88
N LEU A 233 25.86 -0.30 2.02
CA LEU A 233 26.92 -0.88 1.18
C LEU A 233 26.97 -2.41 1.30
N ALA A 234 26.87 -2.95 2.50
CA ALA A 234 26.88 -4.39 2.73
C ALA A 234 25.65 -5.07 2.10
N LEU A 235 24.44 -4.51 2.31
CA LEU A 235 23.21 -5.02 1.73
C LEU A 235 23.20 -4.93 0.21
N THR A 236 23.64 -3.81 -0.36
CA THR A 236 23.81 -3.64 -1.81
C THR A 236 24.66 -4.74 -2.41
N ARG A 237 25.74 -5.08 -1.76
CA ARG A 237 26.65 -6.13 -2.22
C ARG A 237 26.02 -7.52 -2.17
N GLU A 238 25.31 -7.85 -1.10
CA GLU A 238 24.59 -9.14 -1.00
C GLU A 238 23.49 -9.23 -2.05
N VAL A 239 22.75 -8.15 -2.28
CA VAL A 239 21.73 -8.06 -3.35
C VAL A 239 22.37 -8.26 -4.71
N GLN A 240 23.50 -7.58 -5.01
CA GLN A 240 24.25 -7.80 -6.26
C GLN A 240 24.68 -9.26 -6.44
N ALA A 241 25.05 -9.93 -5.37
CA ALA A 241 25.42 -11.35 -5.43
C ALA A 241 24.20 -12.22 -5.75
N LEU A 242 23.03 -11.92 -5.18
CA LEU A 242 21.77 -12.61 -5.48
C LEU A 242 21.33 -12.38 -6.93
N VAL A 243 21.32 -11.14 -7.39
CA VAL A 243 20.95 -10.78 -8.77
C VAL A 243 21.85 -11.47 -9.78
N ARG A 244 23.19 -11.45 -9.55
CA ARG A 244 24.14 -12.19 -10.40
C ARG A 244 23.90 -13.70 -10.42
N LYS A 245 23.48 -14.30 -9.31
CA LYS A 245 23.11 -15.73 -9.28
C LYS A 245 21.92 -16.03 -10.15
N ILE A 246 20.91 -15.15 -10.16
CA ILE A 246 19.74 -15.27 -11.06
C ILE A 246 20.19 -15.15 -12.51
N ASP A 247 21.07 -14.19 -12.82
CA ASP A 247 21.52 -13.96 -14.18
C ASP A 247 22.37 -15.08 -14.78
N THR A 248 23.16 -15.76 -13.94
CA THR A 248 24.18 -16.72 -14.40
C THR A 248 23.81 -18.17 -14.20
N SER A 249 22.75 -18.47 -13.43
CA SER A 249 22.37 -19.85 -13.14
C SER A 249 21.27 -20.33 -14.08
N ASP A 250 21.44 -21.58 -14.58
CA ASP A 250 20.37 -22.31 -15.27
C ASP A 250 19.77 -23.41 -14.36
N ASN A 251 20.21 -23.45 -13.09
CA ASN A 251 19.73 -24.44 -12.13
C ASN A 251 18.48 -23.92 -11.41
N ILE A 252 17.36 -24.63 -11.58
CA ILE A 252 16.06 -24.24 -11.04
C ILE A 252 16.05 -24.12 -9.51
N TYR A 253 16.77 -24.98 -8.78
CA TYR A 253 16.85 -24.93 -7.31
C TYR A 253 17.60 -23.70 -6.82
N ILE A 254 18.68 -23.32 -7.54
CA ILE A 254 19.43 -22.09 -7.22
C ILE A 254 18.56 -20.87 -7.49
N MET A 255 17.85 -20.87 -8.62
CA MET A 255 16.94 -19.80 -9.01
C MET A 255 15.82 -19.62 -7.99
N GLU A 256 15.14 -20.70 -7.61
CA GLU A 256 14.06 -20.72 -6.62
C GLU A 256 14.53 -20.17 -5.27
N SER A 257 15.64 -20.72 -4.74
CA SER A 257 16.21 -20.26 -3.48
C SER A 257 16.62 -18.78 -3.54
N THR A 258 17.22 -18.34 -4.66
CA THR A 258 17.69 -16.97 -4.81
C THR A 258 16.52 -15.98 -4.95
N THR A 259 15.50 -16.34 -5.73
CA THR A 259 14.27 -15.53 -5.87
C THR A 259 13.54 -15.46 -4.52
N GLY A 260 13.46 -16.57 -3.78
CA GLY A 260 12.90 -16.60 -2.42
C GLY A 260 13.64 -15.70 -1.44
N ASN A 261 14.97 -15.65 -1.52
CA ASN A 261 15.78 -14.73 -0.72
C ASN A 261 15.53 -13.26 -1.09
N LEU A 262 15.41 -12.93 -2.39
CA LEU A 262 15.03 -11.58 -2.83
C LEU A 262 13.63 -11.21 -2.33
N PHE A 263 12.66 -12.11 -2.45
CA PHE A 263 11.32 -11.90 -1.91
C PHE A 263 11.34 -11.60 -0.40
N SER A 264 12.08 -12.41 0.37
CA SER A 264 12.24 -12.19 1.82
C SER A 264 12.80 -10.80 2.13
N LEU A 265 13.74 -10.31 1.32
CA LEU A 265 14.29 -8.97 1.47
C LEU A 265 13.26 -7.87 1.20
N THR A 266 12.38 -8.05 0.23
CA THR A 266 11.33 -7.05 -0.04
C THR A 266 10.38 -6.87 1.13
N GLN A 267 10.23 -7.90 1.98
CA GLN A 267 9.39 -7.85 3.18
C GLN A 267 9.99 -6.99 4.31
N GLU A 268 11.27 -6.65 4.20
CA GLU A 268 11.96 -5.79 5.16
C GLU A 268 11.76 -4.28 4.88
N GLY A 269 11.11 -3.93 3.75
CA GLY A 269 10.63 -2.60 3.45
C GLY A 269 11.25 -1.92 2.23
N ALA A 270 10.75 -0.72 1.92
CA ALA A 270 11.10 0.06 0.75
C ALA A 270 12.60 0.31 0.53
N PRO A 271 13.42 0.55 1.56
CA PRO A 271 14.84 0.76 1.31
C PRO A 271 15.50 -0.44 0.63
N LEU A 272 15.11 -1.67 1.01
CA LEU A 272 15.63 -2.86 0.34
C LEU A 272 15.03 -3.06 -1.05
N CYS A 273 13.75 -2.73 -1.26
CA CYS A 273 13.16 -2.71 -2.58
C CYS A 273 13.91 -1.74 -3.52
N ARG A 274 14.31 -0.56 -3.03
CA ARG A 274 15.14 0.39 -3.80
C ARG A 274 16.50 -0.20 -4.17
N ILE A 275 17.19 -0.82 -3.22
CA ILE A 275 18.48 -1.47 -3.48
C ILE A 275 18.30 -2.56 -4.54
N ILE A 276 17.30 -3.44 -4.38
CA ILE A 276 17.02 -4.52 -5.33
C ILE A 276 16.73 -3.95 -6.74
N ALA A 277 15.91 -2.91 -6.82
CA ALA A 277 15.60 -2.26 -8.10
C ALA A 277 16.86 -1.65 -8.76
N LYS A 278 17.66 -0.88 -8.00
CA LYS A 278 18.89 -0.25 -8.49
C LYS A 278 19.92 -1.26 -8.98
N GLU A 279 20.03 -2.39 -8.31
CA GLU A 279 21.00 -3.44 -8.63
C GLU A 279 20.51 -4.43 -9.70
N GLY A 280 19.43 -4.10 -10.42
CA GLY A 280 18.96 -4.86 -11.57
C GLY A 280 18.04 -6.03 -11.22
N GLY A 281 17.49 -6.09 -10.01
CA GLY A 281 16.61 -7.18 -9.58
C GLY A 281 15.37 -7.30 -10.46
N VAL A 282 14.79 -6.19 -10.93
CA VAL A 282 13.63 -6.19 -11.84
C VAL A 282 13.99 -6.85 -13.18
N VAL A 283 15.14 -6.49 -13.75
CA VAL A 283 15.62 -7.05 -15.02
C VAL A 283 15.82 -8.56 -14.90
N ALA A 284 16.48 -9.00 -13.82
CA ALA A 284 16.78 -10.41 -13.57
C ALA A 284 15.48 -11.23 -13.42
N LEU A 285 14.47 -10.71 -12.68
CA LEU A 285 13.20 -11.39 -12.49
C LEU A 285 12.38 -11.48 -13.80
N PHE A 286 12.35 -10.43 -14.63
CA PHE A 286 11.70 -10.51 -15.94
C PHE A 286 12.43 -11.47 -16.91
N LYS A 287 13.75 -11.61 -16.77
CA LYS A 287 14.48 -12.65 -17.51
C LYS A 287 13.98 -14.05 -17.15
N VAL A 288 13.67 -14.32 -15.89
CA VAL A 288 13.02 -15.57 -15.46
C VAL A 288 11.67 -15.72 -16.13
N CYS A 289 10.82 -14.69 -16.13
CA CYS A 289 9.47 -14.72 -16.71
C CYS A 289 9.45 -14.83 -18.25
N ARG A 290 10.58 -14.68 -18.92
CA ARG A 290 10.70 -14.83 -20.39
C ARG A 290 11.31 -16.16 -20.82
N GLN A 291 11.60 -17.07 -19.89
CA GLN A 291 12.22 -18.37 -20.18
C GLN A 291 11.28 -19.50 -19.83
N ASP A 292 10.77 -20.20 -20.84
CA ASP A 292 9.82 -21.33 -20.68
C ASP A 292 10.32 -22.43 -19.73
N SER A 293 11.63 -22.62 -19.65
CA SER A 293 12.26 -23.57 -18.72
C SER A 293 11.99 -23.26 -17.25
N PHE A 294 11.61 -22.02 -16.94
CA PHE A 294 11.33 -21.56 -15.57
C PHE A 294 9.86 -21.21 -15.33
N ARG A 295 8.93 -21.72 -16.13
CA ARG A 295 7.48 -21.43 -15.96
C ARG A 295 6.95 -21.70 -14.57
N CYS A 296 7.45 -22.74 -13.87
CA CYS A 296 7.06 -23.03 -12.50
C CYS A 296 7.45 -21.94 -11.49
N MET A 297 8.39 -21.07 -11.84
CA MET A 297 8.87 -19.98 -11.00
C MET A 297 8.21 -18.62 -11.29
N TYR A 298 7.42 -18.52 -12.37
CA TYR A 298 6.77 -17.27 -12.73
C TYR A 298 5.95 -16.66 -11.59
N PRO A 299 5.12 -17.44 -10.85
CA PRO A 299 4.35 -16.86 -9.74
C PRO A 299 5.25 -16.23 -8.68
N GLN A 300 6.35 -16.88 -8.32
CA GLN A 300 7.28 -16.35 -7.31
C GLN A 300 8.04 -15.12 -7.81
N ALA A 301 8.47 -15.12 -9.06
CA ALA A 301 9.15 -13.98 -9.68
C ALA A 301 8.22 -12.76 -9.77
N LEU A 302 6.99 -12.96 -10.25
CA LEU A 302 5.96 -11.91 -10.35
C LEU A 302 5.58 -11.35 -8.98
N ARG A 303 5.42 -12.20 -7.97
CA ARG A 303 5.18 -11.78 -6.58
C ARG A 303 6.31 -10.89 -6.05
N THR A 304 7.56 -11.28 -6.34
CA THR A 304 8.73 -10.49 -5.95
C THR A 304 8.75 -9.15 -6.69
N LEU A 305 8.40 -9.13 -7.99
CA LEU A 305 8.25 -7.92 -8.79
C LEU A 305 7.18 -6.99 -8.22
N ALA A 306 6.00 -7.51 -7.87
CA ALA A 306 4.93 -6.72 -7.24
C ALA A 306 5.44 -6.02 -5.96
N SER A 307 6.21 -6.75 -5.13
CA SER A 307 6.80 -6.18 -3.92
C SER A 307 7.85 -5.11 -4.22
N ILE A 308 8.66 -5.26 -5.26
CA ILE A 308 9.69 -4.26 -5.64
C ILE A 308 9.05 -3.00 -6.25
N CYS A 309 7.97 -3.15 -7.02
CA CYS A 309 7.27 -2.04 -7.66
C CYS A 309 6.49 -1.11 -6.71
N CYS A 310 6.61 -1.31 -5.40
CA CYS A 310 6.14 -0.36 -4.40
C CYS A 310 7.02 0.88 -4.26
N VAL A 311 8.16 0.93 -4.93
CA VAL A 311 9.07 2.09 -4.99
C VAL A 311 9.23 2.58 -6.41
N GLU A 312 9.50 3.89 -6.56
CA GLU A 312 9.63 4.56 -7.85
C GLU A 312 10.71 3.90 -8.74
N GLU A 313 11.84 3.55 -8.15
CA GLU A 313 12.93 2.88 -8.87
C GLU A 313 12.50 1.53 -9.45
N GLY A 314 11.63 0.79 -8.74
CA GLY A 314 11.08 -0.49 -9.19
C GLY A 314 10.21 -0.31 -10.43
N VAL A 315 9.26 0.65 -10.39
CA VAL A 315 8.38 0.96 -11.52
C VAL A 315 9.17 1.48 -12.71
N HIS A 316 10.16 2.35 -12.48
CA HIS A 316 11.01 2.87 -13.55
C HIS A 316 11.85 1.77 -14.25
N GLN A 317 12.35 0.79 -13.48
CA GLN A 317 13.05 -0.35 -14.08
C GLN A 317 12.09 -1.28 -14.84
N LEU A 318 10.88 -1.48 -14.34
CA LEU A 318 9.84 -2.25 -15.02
C LEU A 318 9.51 -1.64 -16.40
N GLU A 319 9.36 -0.32 -16.46
CA GLU A 319 9.11 0.41 -17.71
C GLU A 319 10.27 0.23 -18.71
N LYS A 320 11.52 0.31 -18.24
CA LYS A 320 12.73 0.17 -19.08
C LYS A 320 12.89 -1.21 -19.71
N VAL A 321 12.31 -2.24 -19.15
CA VAL A 321 12.43 -3.63 -19.63
C VAL A 321 11.19 -4.11 -20.40
N ASP A 322 10.34 -3.18 -20.81
CA ASP A 322 9.04 -3.47 -21.43
C ASP A 322 8.22 -4.45 -20.57
N GLY A 323 8.27 -4.23 -19.24
CA GLY A 323 7.64 -5.12 -18.26
C GLY A 323 6.13 -5.15 -18.39
N ILE A 324 5.49 -4.04 -18.74
CA ILE A 324 4.03 -3.96 -18.95
C ILE A 324 3.60 -4.84 -20.12
N LEU A 325 4.33 -4.82 -21.23
CA LEU A 325 4.06 -5.70 -22.36
C LEU A 325 4.18 -7.18 -21.96
N CYS A 326 5.25 -7.52 -21.23
CA CYS A 326 5.42 -8.89 -20.72
C CYS A 326 4.29 -9.32 -19.78
N LEU A 327 3.78 -8.41 -18.95
CA LEU A 327 2.61 -8.67 -18.08
C LEU A 327 1.33 -8.86 -18.90
N ALA A 328 1.13 -8.09 -19.96
CA ALA A 328 0.02 -8.26 -20.89
C ALA A 328 0.07 -9.64 -21.57
N ASP A 329 1.25 -10.03 -22.08
CA ASP A 329 1.47 -11.35 -22.68
C ASP A 329 1.13 -12.48 -21.69
N ILE A 330 1.61 -12.38 -20.43
CA ILE A 330 1.33 -13.39 -19.39
C ILE A 330 -0.16 -13.45 -19.04
N LEU A 331 -0.85 -12.33 -18.99
CA LEU A 331 -2.27 -12.26 -18.64
C LEU A 331 -3.15 -12.82 -19.76
N THR A 332 -2.77 -12.62 -21.02
CA THR A 332 -3.54 -13.02 -22.20
C THR A 332 -3.30 -14.46 -22.64
N ASP A 333 -2.15 -15.03 -22.32
CA ASP A 333 -1.79 -16.40 -22.70
C ASP A 333 -2.43 -17.44 -21.75
N ASP A 334 -3.46 -18.12 -22.23
CA ASP A 334 -4.16 -19.18 -21.49
C ASP A 334 -3.29 -20.42 -21.19
N SER A 335 -2.08 -20.52 -21.77
CA SER A 335 -1.12 -21.58 -21.44
C SER A 335 -0.47 -21.40 -20.07
N HIS A 336 -0.54 -20.20 -19.49
CA HIS A 336 -0.08 -19.90 -18.14
C HIS A 336 -1.09 -20.38 -17.09
N SER A 337 -0.59 -20.84 -15.96
CA SER A 337 -1.44 -21.21 -14.84
C SER A 337 -2.22 -20.00 -14.30
N GLU A 338 -3.37 -20.27 -13.72
CA GLU A 338 -4.18 -19.23 -13.07
C GLU A 338 -3.37 -18.49 -11.99
N ALA A 339 -2.52 -19.21 -11.23
CA ALA A 339 -1.61 -18.61 -10.26
C ALA A 339 -0.63 -17.61 -10.90
N THR A 340 -0.08 -17.94 -12.07
CA THR A 340 0.82 -17.02 -12.78
C THR A 340 0.08 -15.77 -13.25
N ARG A 341 -1.11 -15.92 -13.83
CA ARG A 341 -1.96 -14.79 -14.27
C ARG A 341 -2.40 -13.92 -13.08
N ALA A 342 -2.73 -14.54 -11.95
CA ALA A 342 -3.10 -13.82 -10.72
C ALA A 342 -1.94 -12.99 -10.15
N GLU A 343 -0.72 -13.53 -10.14
CA GLU A 343 0.46 -12.78 -9.70
C GLU A 343 0.84 -11.67 -10.70
N ALA A 344 0.61 -11.87 -12.01
CA ALA A 344 0.75 -10.79 -12.98
C ALA A 344 -0.28 -9.66 -12.73
N ALA A 345 -1.54 -10.03 -12.42
CA ALA A 345 -2.56 -9.07 -12.00
C ALA A 345 -2.15 -8.31 -10.72
N ALA A 346 -1.46 -8.96 -9.77
CA ALA A 346 -0.93 -8.31 -8.58
C ALA A 346 0.14 -7.26 -8.91
N VAL A 347 1.04 -7.54 -9.89
CA VAL A 347 1.99 -6.53 -10.38
C VAL A 347 1.25 -5.36 -11.01
N VAL A 348 0.25 -5.62 -11.87
CA VAL A 348 -0.57 -4.57 -12.47
C VAL A 348 -1.28 -3.75 -11.40
N ALA A 349 -1.91 -4.37 -10.40
CA ALA A 349 -2.55 -3.66 -9.29
C ALA A 349 -1.57 -2.75 -8.53
N GLN A 350 -0.32 -3.21 -8.36
CA GLN A 350 0.72 -2.43 -7.70
C GLN A 350 1.13 -1.20 -8.52
N VAL A 351 1.40 -1.38 -9.82
CA VAL A 351 1.89 -0.28 -10.69
C VAL A 351 0.78 0.67 -11.13
N THR A 352 -0.47 0.33 -10.90
CA THR A 352 -1.64 1.20 -11.12
C THR A 352 -2.24 1.72 -9.82
N SER A 353 -1.55 1.59 -8.69
CA SER A 353 -2.06 2.03 -7.40
C SER A 353 -2.24 3.55 -7.34
N PRO A 354 -3.45 4.07 -7.05
CA PRO A 354 -3.69 5.51 -6.97
C PRO A 354 -2.99 6.19 -5.80
N HIS A 355 -2.49 5.41 -4.84
CA HIS A 355 -1.80 5.92 -3.65
C HIS A 355 -0.31 6.21 -3.91
N LEU A 356 0.23 5.76 -5.03
CA LEU A 356 1.60 5.98 -5.43
C LEU A 356 1.67 7.06 -6.52
N SER A 357 2.20 8.22 -6.19
CA SER A 357 2.24 9.39 -7.10
C SER A 357 3.03 9.14 -8.39
N PHE A 358 3.98 8.20 -8.36
CA PHE A 358 4.84 7.86 -9.50
C PHE A 358 4.23 6.83 -10.46
N THR A 359 3.03 6.31 -10.17
CA THR A 359 2.35 5.32 -11.04
C THR A 359 1.32 5.95 -11.98
N GLN A 360 1.08 7.26 -11.88
CA GLN A 360 -0.04 7.92 -12.56
C GLN A 360 0.11 8.08 -14.08
N HIS A 361 1.32 7.91 -14.63
CA HIS A 361 1.59 8.13 -16.04
C HIS A 361 2.64 7.12 -16.57
N LEU A 362 2.20 5.89 -16.82
CA LEU A 362 3.02 4.88 -17.48
C LEU A 362 2.62 4.78 -18.96
N PRO A 363 3.42 5.29 -19.91
CA PRO A 363 3.09 5.27 -21.33
C PRO A 363 2.83 3.86 -21.87
N SER A 364 3.70 2.90 -21.52
CA SER A 364 3.56 1.52 -21.95
C SER A 364 2.28 0.85 -21.43
N PHE A 365 1.77 1.31 -20.29
CA PHE A 365 0.50 0.82 -19.75
C PHE A 365 -0.69 1.27 -20.61
N LEU A 366 -0.71 2.52 -21.05
CA LEU A 366 -1.78 3.06 -21.89
C LEU A 366 -1.86 2.36 -23.24
N GLU A 367 -0.70 1.98 -23.80
CA GLU A 367 -0.63 1.24 -25.07
C GLU A 367 -1.21 -0.18 -24.97
N ASN A 368 -1.11 -0.83 -23.83
CA ASN A 368 -1.55 -2.22 -23.60
C ASN A 368 -2.81 -2.32 -22.74
N MET A 369 -3.43 -1.19 -22.38
CA MET A 369 -4.52 -1.12 -21.40
C MET A 369 -5.74 -1.96 -21.79
N GLU A 370 -6.16 -1.93 -23.05
CA GLU A 370 -7.32 -2.67 -23.53
C GLU A 370 -7.12 -4.19 -23.40
N GLU A 371 -5.95 -4.69 -23.77
CA GLU A 371 -5.60 -6.11 -23.63
C GLU A 371 -5.54 -6.54 -22.16
N ILE A 372 -4.91 -5.72 -21.32
CA ILE A 372 -4.80 -5.98 -19.88
C ILE A 372 -6.20 -5.99 -19.23
N VAL A 373 -7.06 -5.02 -19.52
CA VAL A 373 -8.43 -4.94 -18.97
C VAL A 373 -9.24 -6.15 -19.42
N THR A 374 -9.14 -6.55 -20.70
CA THR A 374 -9.81 -7.72 -21.23
C THR A 374 -9.37 -9.01 -20.55
N ALA A 375 -8.06 -9.18 -20.36
CA ALA A 375 -7.51 -10.34 -19.67
C ALA A 375 -7.91 -10.38 -18.17
N LEU A 376 -7.91 -9.23 -17.50
CA LEU A 376 -8.29 -9.15 -16.10
C LEU A 376 -9.77 -9.45 -15.85
N ILE A 377 -10.69 -8.96 -16.68
CA ILE A 377 -12.12 -9.30 -16.53
C ILE A 377 -12.39 -10.77 -16.85
N LYS A 378 -11.69 -11.35 -17.84
CA LYS A 378 -11.71 -12.78 -18.10
C LYS A 378 -11.21 -13.57 -16.90
N LEU A 379 -10.10 -13.15 -16.28
CA LEU A 379 -9.57 -13.77 -15.05
C LEU A 379 -10.56 -13.68 -13.88
N CYS A 380 -11.29 -12.57 -13.72
CA CYS A 380 -12.38 -12.46 -12.74
C CYS A 380 -13.50 -13.45 -13.02
N GLN A 381 -13.86 -13.65 -14.28
CA GLN A 381 -14.91 -14.58 -14.70
C GLN A 381 -14.53 -16.04 -14.46
N GLU A 382 -13.27 -16.38 -14.69
CA GLU A 382 -12.73 -17.74 -14.57
C GLU A 382 -12.19 -18.07 -13.18
N ALA A 383 -12.07 -17.09 -12.29
CA ALA A 383 -11.42 -17.23 -10.99
C ALA A 383 -11.95 -18.42 -10.18
N SER A 384 -11.05 -19.32 -9.80
CA SER A 384 -11.37 -20.51 -9.00
C SER A 384 -11.38 -20.22 -7.49
N SER A 385 -10.82 -19.10 -7.05
CA SER A 385 -10.72 -18.71 -5.64
C SER A 385 -10.94 -17.21 -5.42
N GLY A 386 -11.24 -16.85 -4.16
CA GLY A 386 -11.39 -15.45 -3.75
C GLY A 386 -10.11 -14.63 -3.88
N GLU A 387 -8.94 -15.26 -3.71
CA GLU A 387 -7.65 -14.58 -3.84
C GLU A 387 -7.38 -14.17 -5.30
N VAL A 388 -7.62 -15.06 -6.25
CA VAL A 388 -7.47 -14.76 -7.68
C VAL A 388 -8.43 -13.65 -8.10
N PHE A 389 -9.70 -13.77 -7.70
CA PHE A 389 -10.71 -12.74 -7.97
C PHE A 389 -10.31 -11.39 -7.37
N LEU A 390 -9.81 -11.38 -6.12
CA LEU A 390 -9.40 -10.17 -5.43
C LEU A 390 -8.26 -9.45 -6.14
N LEU A 391 -7.23 -10.19 -6.58
CA LEU A 391 -6.08 -9.60 -7.29
C LEU A 391 -6.48 -9.01 -8.64
N ALA A 392 -7.27 -9.75 -9.42
CA ALA A 392 -7.74 -9.28 -10.72
C ALA A 392 -8.68 -8.06 -10.58
N SER A 393 -9.63 -8.12 -9.64
CA SER A 393 -10.55 -7.00 -9.39
C SER A 393 -9.87 -5.78 -8.79
N ALA A 394 -8.83 -5.94 -7.97
CA ALA A 394 -8.04 -4.84 -7.45
C ALA A 394 -7.29 -4.08 -8.57
N ALA A 395 -6.72 -4.80 -9.53
CA ALA A 395 -6.11 -4.19 -10.71
C ALA A 395 -7.16 -3.39 -11.51
N LEU A 396 -8.33 -3.98 -11.80
CA LEU A 396 -9.43 -3.31 -12.51
C LEU A 396 -9.93 -2.08 -11.75
N ALA A 397 -10.07 -2.16 -10.43
CA ALA A 397 -10.51 -1.03 -9.61
C ALA A 397 -9.55 0.16 -9.71
N ASN A 398 -8.23 -0.10 -9.71
CA ASN A 398 -7.22 0.92 -9.89
C ASN A 398 -7.24 1.50 -11.30
N ILE A 399 -7.28 0.66 -12.33
CA ILE A 399 -7.26 1.09 -13.74
C ILE A 399 -8.49 1.96 -14.05
N THR A 400 -9.68 1.53 -13.65
CA THR A 400 -10.93 2.28 -13.86
C THR A 400 -10.98 3.63 -13.13
N PHE A 401 -10.15 3.81 -12.11
CA PHE A 401 -10.01 5.09 -11.41
C PHE A 401 -9.26 6.13 -12.26
N PHE A 402 -8.25 5.70 -13.02
CA PHE A 402 -7.40 6.61 -13.80
C PHE A 402 -7.92 6.87 -15.20
N ASP A 403 -8.55 5.87 -15.83
CA ASP A 403 -8.86 5.95 -17.23
C ASP A 403 -10.31 5.58 -17.53
N LYS A 404 -11.01 6.53 -18.15
CA LYS A 404 -12.39 6.35 -18.61
C LYS A 404 -12.51 5.32 -19.74
N MET A 405 -11.48 5.20 -20.60
CA MET A 405 -11.46 4.20 -21.67
C MET A 405 -11.54 2.77 -21.11
N ALA A 406 -10.90 2.51 -19.96
CA ALA A 406 -11.02 1.23 -19.29
C ALA A 406 -12.48 0.92 -18.90
N CYS A 407 -13.24 1.91 -18.43
CA CYS A 407 -14.67 1.76 -18.14
C CYS A 407 -15.47 1.47 -19.41
N GLU A 408 -15.14 2.09 -20.54
CA GLU A 408 -15.79 1.86 -21.83
C GLU A 408 -15.52 0.45 -22.36
N VAL A 409 -14.27 -0.04 -22.25
CA VAL A 409 -13.90 -1.42 -22.57
C VAL A 409 -14.67 -2.43 -21.70
N LEU A 410 -14.72 -2.18 -20.39
CA LEU A 410 -15.47 -3.04 -19.46
C LEU A 410 -16.96 -3.12 -19.79
N LEU A 411 -17.59 -2.02 -20.22
CA LEU A 411 -18.98 -2.05 -20.68
C LEU A 411 -19.16 -2.94 -21.92
N GLN A 412 -18.26 -2.81 -22.91
CA GLN A 412 -18.29 -3.63 -24.12
C GLN A 412 -18.14 -5.14 -23.81
N LEU A 413 -17.41 -5.47 -22.75
CA LEU A 413 -17.17 -6.84 -22.28
C LEU A 413 -18.26 -7.35 -21.30
N ASN A 414 -19.36 -6.63 -21.12
CA ASN A 414 -20.41 -6.97 -20.16
C ASN A 414 -19.89 -7.18 -18.71
N ALA A 415 -18.89 -6.41 -18.29
CA ALA A 415 -18.23 -6.58 -17.00
C ALA A 415 -19.20 -6.44 -15.82
N ILE A 416 -20.26 -5.63 -15.94
CA ILE A 416 -21.28 -5.49 -14.90
C ILE A 416 -21.90 -6.84 -14.58
N ARG A 417 -22.28 -7.60 -15.61
CA ARG A 417 -22.80 -8.96 -15.43
C ARG A 417 -21.80 -9.87 -14.74
N VAL A 418 -20.54 -9.90 -15.20
CA VAL A 418 -19.47 -10.73 -14.62
C VAL A 418 -19.28 -10.43 -13.13
N LEU A 419 -19.23 -9.14 -12.76
CA LEU A 419 -19.03 -8.71 -11.37
C LEU A 419 -20.25 -9.03 -10.48
N LEU A 420 -21.46 -8.86 -11.00
CA LEU A 420 -22.69 -9.15 -10.23
C LEU A 420 -22.93 -10.66 -10.11
N GLU A 421 -22.64 -11.46 -11.14
CA GLU A 421 -22.67 -12.92 -11.06
C GLU A 421 -21.67 -13.44 -10.03
N ALA A 422 -20.46 -12.87 -9.97
CA ALA A 422 -19.47 -13.22 -8.96
C ALA A 422 -19.97 -12.97 -7.53
N CYS A 423 -20.79 -11.94 -7.30
CA CYS A 423 -21.38 -11.66 -5.97
C CYS A 423 -22.32 -12.79 -5.47
N ASN A 424 -22.84 -13.63 -6.37
CA ASN A 424 -23.65 -14.79 -6.01
C ASN A 424 -22.81 -16.01 -5.61
N ASP A 425 -21.53 -16.00 -5.95
CA ASP A 425 -20.62 -17.10 -5.66
C ASP A 425 -19.76 -16.79 -4.42
N LYS A 426 -20.09 -17.47 -3.32
CA LYS A 426 -19.37 -17.29 -2.06
C LYS A 426 -17.92 -17.78 -2.07
N GLN A 427 -17.52 -18.60 -3.04
CA GLN A 427 -16.11 -19.01 -3.17
C GLN A 427 -15.27 -17.87 -3.72
N ARG A 428 -15.85 -17.02 -4.57
CA ARG A 428 -15.18 -15.85 -5.16
C ARG A 428 -15.37 -14.57 -4.36
N VAL A 429 -16.57 -14.34 -3.81
CA VAL A 429 -16.92 -13.08 -3.12
C VAL A 429 -17.57 -13.37 -1.78
N ASP A 430 -16.77 -13.72 -0.78
CA ASP A 430 -17.27 -13.92 0.60
C ASP A 430 -16.88 -12.80 1.57
N THR A 431 -15.93 -11.95 1.22
CA THR A 431 -15.37 -10.94 2.12
C THR A 431 -15.77 -9.51 1.75
N PRO A 432 -15.78 -8.57 2.70
CA PRO A 432 -15.99 -7.16 2.40
C PRO A 432 -14.89 -6.59 1.50
N TYR A 433 -13.71 -7.21 1.46
CA TYR A 433 -12.58 -6.75 0.65
C TYR A 433 -12.85 -6.95 -0.83
N THR A 434 -13.33 -8.13 -1.24
CA THR A 434 -13.75 -8.40 -2.63
C THR A 434 -14.94 -7.54 -3.03
N ARG A 435 -15.92 -7.35 -2.15
CA ARG A 435 -17.05 -6.45 -2.41
C ARG A 435 -16.63 -4.99 -2.56
N ASP A 436 -15.61 -4.56 -1.81
CA ASP A 436 -15.03 -3.22 -1.94
C ASP A 436 -14.44 -2.99 -3.36
N GLN A 437 -13.74 -3.98 -3.92
CA GLN A 437 -13.23 -3.87 -5.29
C GLN A 437 -14.38 -3.80 -6.31
N ILE A 438 -15.35 -4.68 -6.20
CA ILE A 438 -16.52 -4.70 -7.10
C ILE A 438 -17.25 -3.34 -7.07
N VAL A 439 -17.61 -2.85 -5.88
CA VAL A 439 -18.34 -1.58 -5.78
C VAL A 439 -17.49 -0.40 -6.22
N THR A 440 -16.14 -0.49 -6.11
CA THR A 440 -15.23 0.53 -6.64
C THR A 440 -15.28 0.57 -8.16
N ILE A 441 -15.22 -0.58 -8.83
CA ILE A 441 -15.34 -0.67 -10.28
C ILE A 441 -16.70 -0.13 -10.74
N LEU A 442 -17.79 -0.56 -10.09
CA LEU A 442 -19.14 -0.08 -10.40
C LEU A 442 -19.29 1.44 -10.18
N ALA A 443 -18.69 1.98 -9.11
CA ALA A 443 -18.68 3.42 -8.85
C ALA A 443 -17.93 4.19 -9.94
N ASN A 444 -16.81 3.66 -10.42
CA ASN A 444 -16.04 4.27 -11.50
C ASN A 444 -16.80 4.18 -12.84
N MET A 445 -17.39 3.03 -13.16
CA MET A 445 -18.19 2.84 -14.37
C MET A 445 -19.49 3.67 -14.38
N SER A 446 -20.06 4.00 -13.22
CA SER A 446 -21.31 4.75 -13.09
C SER A 446 -21.25 6.20 -13.60
N VAL A 447 -20.09 6.70 -14.03
CA VAL A 447 -19.95 7.96 -14.75
C VAL A 447 -20.44 7.87 -16.20
N LEU A 448 -20.50 6.65 -16.77
CA LEU A 448 -20.98 6.36 -18.12
C LEU A 448 -22.50 6.18 -18.09
N GLU A 449 -23.22 6.86 -18.96
CA GLU A 449 -24.71 6.79 -19.01
C GLU A 449 -25.21 5.37 -19.32
N GLN A 450 -24.51 4.64 -20.17
CA GLN A 450 -24.86 3.26 -20.55
C GLN A 450 -24.83 2.29 -19.35
N CYS A 451 -24.02 2.56 -18.33
CA CYS A 451 -23.93 1.74 -17.12
C CYS A 451 -25.31 1.59 -16.43
N ALA A 452 -26.19 2.60 -16.51
CA ALA A 452 -27.50 2.57 -15.88
C ALA A 452 -28.40 1.46 -16.48
N SER A 453 -28.39 1.30 -17.80
CA SER A 453 -29.20 0.27 -18.49
C SER A 453 -28.74 -1.14 -18.11
N ASP A 454 -27.42 -1.37 -18.08
CA ASP A 454 -26.85 -2.67 -17.76
C ASP A 454 -27.10 -3.04 -16.30
N ILE A 455 -27.00 -2.08 -15.38
CA ILE A 455 -27.34 -2.26 -13.96
C ILE A 455 -28.80 -2.68 -13.78
N ILE A 456 -29.73 -2.10 -14.54
CA ILE A 456 -31.15 -2.49 -14.48
C ILE A 456 -31.35 -3.91 -15.02
N GLN A 457 -30.75 -4.23 -16.18
CA GLN A 457 -30.89 -5.55 -16.82
C GLN A 457 -30.36 -6.67 -15.92
N GLU A 458 -29.29 -6.44 -15.19
CA GLU A 458 -28.64 -7.44 -14.33
C GLU A 458 -29.11 -7.38 -12.86
N ASN A 459 -30.20 -6.68 -12.56
CA ASN A 459 -30.72 -6.47 -11.19
C ASN A 459 -29.66 -5.86 -10.22
N GLY A 460 -28.75 -5.06 -10.73
CA GLY A 460 -27.62 -4.52 -9.98
C GLY A 460 -28.02 -3.60 -8.82
N VAL A 461 -29.19 -2.95 -8.89
CA VAL A 461 -29.71 -2.11 -7.79
C VAL A 461 -29.92 -2.94 -6.51
N GLN A 462 -30.35 -4.20 -6.64
CA GLN A 462 -30.51 -5.11 -5.51
C GLN A 462 -29.15 -5.45 -4.86
N PHE A 463 -28.10 -5.64 -5.65
CA PHE A 463 -26.74 -5.85 -5.13
C PHE A 463 -26.20 -4.61 -4.42
N ILE A 464 -26.41 -3.42 -4.99
CA ILE A 464 -26.01 -2.15 -4.35
C ILE A 464 -26.75 -1.99 -3.02
N MET A 465 -28.03 -2.35 -2.94
CA MET A 465 -28.79 -2.36 -1.69
C MET A 465 -28.21 -3.34 -0.67
N GLY A 466 -27.78 -4.53 -1.11
CA GLY A 466 -27.05 -5.49 -0.26
C GLY A 466 -25.76 -4.90 0.30
N MET A 467 -24.99 -4.22 -0.52
CA MET A 467 -23.74 -3.55 -0.13
C MET A 467 -23.96 -2.37 0.84
N LEU A 468 -25.07 -1.64 0.73
CA LEU A 468 -25.48 -0.64 1.75
C LEU A 468 -25.77 -1.26 3.12
N SER A 469 -25.98 -2.56 3.18
CA SER A 469 -26.26 -3.31 4.42
C SER A 469 -25.04 -4.07 4.94
N GLU A 470 -23.86 -3.83 4.39
CA GLU A 470 -22.63 -4.51 4.79
C GLU A 470 -22.28 -4.24 6.25
N LYS A 471 -21.95 -5.30 6.99
CA LYS A 471 -21.57 -5.22 8.41
C LYS A 471 -20.37 -6.14 8.68
N PRO A 472 -19.45 -5.72 9.55
CA PRO A 472 -18.31 -6.54 9.93
C PRO A 472 -18.76 -7.78 10.72
N ARG A 473 -18.16 -8.93 10.43
CA ARG A 473 -18.41 -10.21 11.11
C ARG A 473 -17.47 -10.41 12.31
N SER A 474 -16.20 -10.12 12.12
CA SER A 474 -15.17 -10.28 13.15
C SER A 474 -14.98 -9.03 14.01
N GLY A 475 -15.41 -7.88 13.53
CA GLY A 475 -15.21 -6.58 14.19
C GLY A 475 -13.76 -6.12 14.27
N THR A 476 -12.85 -6.71 13.49
CA THR A 476 -11.49 -6.20 13.38
C THR A 476 -11.48 -4.81 12.75
N PRO A 477 -10.55 -3.90 13.15
CA PRO A 477 -10.49 -2.55 12.58
C PRO A 477 -10.39 -2.53 11.06
N ALA A 478 -9.68 -3.49 10.47
CA ALA A 478 -9.52 -3.60 9.03
C ALA A 478 -10.83 -4.02 8.34
N GLU A 479 -11.55 -5.00 8.88
CA GLU A 479 -12.85 -5.42 8.36
C GLU A 479 -13.90 -4.31 8.49
N VAL A 480 -13.94 -3.60 9.62
CA VAL A 480 -14.81 -2.44 9.83
C VAL A 480 -14.55 -1.38 8.75
N ALA A 481 -13.28 -1.02 8.52
CA ALA A 481 -12.90 -0.07 7.50
C ALA A 481 -13.29 -0.54 6.08
N ALA A 482 -13.18 -1.83 5.77
CA ALA A 482 -13.62 -2.38 4.49
C ALA A 482 -15.15 -2.27 4.33
N CYS A 483 -15.92 -2.62 5.37
CA CYS A 483 -17.38 -2.48 5.35
C CYS A 483 -17.83 -1.02 5.18
N GLU A 484 -17.16 -0.08 5.84
CA GLU A 484 -17.39 1.36 5.66
C GLU A 484 -17.21 1.79 4.20
N ARG A 485 -16.09 1.35 3.56
CA ARG A 485 -15.85 1.68 2.15
C ARG A 485 -16.89 1.07 1.21
N VAL A 486 -17.30 -0.18 1.47
CA VAL A 486 -18.39 -0.82 0.70
C VAL A 486 -19.67 0.00 0.80
N GLN A 487 -20.10 0.37 2.00
CA GLN A 487 -21.30 1.20 2.20
C GLN A 487 -21.18 2.58 1.54
N GLN A 488 -20.03 3.26 1.74
CA GLN A 488 -19.77 4.58 1.15
C GLN A 488 -19.85 4.54 -0.38
N LYS A 489 -19.10 3.61 -1.00
CA LYS A 489 -19.05 3.50 -2.45
C LYS A 489 -20.38 3.03 -3.05
N ALA A 490 -21.12 2.16 -2.35
CA ALA A 490 -22.48 1.77 -2.75
C ALA A 490 -23.42 2.98 -2.77
N ALA A 491 -23.38 3.83 -1.75
CA ALA A 491 -24.17 5.07 -1.73
C ALA A 491 -23.78 6.05 -2.85
N VAL A 492 -22.46 6.20 -3.12
CA VAL A 492 -21.96 7.03 -4.23
C VAL A 492 -22.41 6.48 -5.58
N THR A 493 -22.29 5.16 -5.78
CA THR A 493 -22.74 4.49 -7.01
C THR A 493 -24.22 4.71 -7.25
N LEU A 494 -25.05 4.51 -6.21
CA LEU A 494 -26.48 4.73 -6.27
C LEU A 494 -26.79 6.21 -6.61
N ALA A 495 -26.12 7.17 -5.96
CA ALA A 495 -26.32 8.59 -6.24
C ALA A 495 -25.99 8.97 -7.69
N ARG A 496 -24.99 8.33 -8.29
CA ARG A 496 -24.61 8.56 -9.70
C ARG A 496 -25.61 7.91 -10.65
N LEU A 497 -25.96 6.66 -10.42
CA LEU A 497 -26.89 5.89 -11.27
C LEU A 497 -28.31 6.45 -11.23
N CYS A 498 -28.78 7.00 -10.10
CA CYS A 498 -30.09 7.63 -9.95
C CYS A 498 -30.23 8.97 -10.68
N ARG A 499 -29.28 9.34 -11.56
CA ARG A 499 -29.52 10.33 -12.62
C ARG A 499 -30.49 9.77 -13.67
N ASP A 500 -30.47 8.47 -13.88
CA ASP A 500 -31.45 7.75 -14.70
C ASP A 500 -32.74 7.53 -13.92
N PRO A 501 -33.92 7.96 -14.45
CA PRO A 501 -35.22 7.82 -13.76
C PRO A 501 -35.62 6.35 -13.52
N HIS A 502 -35.25 5.43 -14.39
CA HIS A 502 -35.58 4.01 -14.24
C HIS A 502 -34.82 3.39 -13.07
N VAL A 503 -33.51 3.70 -12.94
CA VAL A 503 -32.72 3.29 -11.78
C VAL A 503 -33.27 3.90 -10.50
N ALA A 504 -33.65 5.16 -10.51
CA ALA A 504 -34.24 5.82 -9.33
C ALA A 504 -35.56 5.18 -8.92
N GLN A 505 -36.45 4.86 -9.87
CA GLN A 505 -37.72 4.17 -9.59
C GLN A 505 -37.48 2.77 -9.02
N GLU A 506 -36.53 2.02 -9.58
CA GLU A 506 -36.17 0.70 -9.08
C GLU A 506 -35.58 0.77 -7.66
N ALA A 507 -34.72 1.76 -7.39
CA ALA A 507 -34.17 2.00 -6.05
C ALA A 507 -35.28 2.30 -5.01
N VAL A 508 -36.30 3.07 -5.39
CA VAL A 508 -37.48 3.32 -4.54
C VAL A 508 -38.27 2.04 -4.32
N ARG A 509 -38.52 1.28 -5.39
CA ARG A 509 -39.23 -0.01 -5.32
C ARG A 509 -38.53 -1.00 -4.37
N LEU A 510 -37.21 -1.03 -4.35
CA LEU A 510 -36.39 -1.87 -3.47
C LEU A 510 -36.17 -1.27 -2.08
N SER A 511 -36.85 -0.18 -1.73
CA SER A 511 -36.76 0.47 -0.42
C SER A 511 -35.35 1.02 -0.08
N CYS A 512 -34.53 1.35 -1.09
CA CYS A 512 -33.20 1.92 -0.87
C CYS A 512 -33.26 3.23 -0.07
N MET A 513 -34.32 4.06 -0.26
CA MET A 513 -34.50 5.28 0.52
C MET A 513 -34.60 5.00 2.02
N SER A 514 -35.38 4.02 2.42
CA SER A 514 -35.53 3.64 3.84
C SER A 514 -34.20 3.22 4.44
N ARG A 515 -33.40 2.46 3.69
CA ARG A 515 -32.06 2.03 4.13
C ARG A 515 -31.10 3.21 4.25
N LEU A 516 -31.10 4.14 3.29
CA LEU A 516 -30.27 5.34 3.36
C LEU A 516 -30.65 6.23 4.56
N ILE A 517 -31.94 6.38 4.87
CA ILE A 517 -32.41 7.12 6.04
C ILE A 517 -31.94 6.46 7.33
N GLU A 518 -32.04 5.14 7.41
CA GLU A 518 -31.55 4.37 8.56
C GLU A 518 -30.04 4.58 8.77
N LEU A 519 -29.23 4.50 7.70
CA LEU A 519 -27.79 4.79 7.74
C LEU A 519 -27.49 6.22 8.19
N CYS A 520 -28.30 7.21 7.77
CA CYS A 520 -28.13 8.58 8.21
C CYS A 520 -28.44 8.76 9.70
N ARG A 521 -29.48 8.09 10.22
CA ARG A 521 -29.97 8.26 11.60
C ARG A 521 -29.23 7.41 12.62
N SER A 522 -28.75 6.22 12.24
CA SER A 522 -28.12 5.25 13.14
C SER A 522 -26.63 5.13 12.91
N PRO A 523 -25.77 5.72 13.79
CA PRO A 523 -24.33 5.57 13.67
C PRO A 523 -23.85 4.11 13.63
N SER A 524 -24.49 3.21 14.39
CA SER A 524 -24.16 1.79 14.41
C SER A 524 -24.41 1.07 13.07
N GLU A 525 -25.38 1.54 12.28
CA GLU A 525 -25.69 0.95 10.97
C GLU A 525 -24.66 1.33 9.91
N ARG A 526 -23.99 2.48 10.06
CA ARG A 526 -22.94 2.96 9.18
C ARG A 526 -21.53 2.78 9.73
N ASN A 527 -21.33 1.88 10.68
CA ASN A 527 -20.05 1.61 11.33
C ASN A 527 -19.40 2.88 11.95
N SER A 528 -20.25 3.83 12.40
CA SER A 528 -19.86 5.15 12.92
C SER A 528 -19.07 6.04 11.94
N SER A 529 -19.13 5.74 10.64
CA SER A 529 -18.41 6.48 9.59
C SER A 529 -19.17 7.71 9.13
N ASP A 530 -18.51 8.87 9.19
CA ASP A 530 -19.06 10.12 8.66
C ASP A 530 -18.98 10.17 7.12
N ALA A 531 -18.04 9.46 6.51
CA ALA A 531 -17.95 9.33 5.06
C ALA A 531 -19.17 8.60 4.47
N VAL A 532 -19.63 7.54 5.15
CA VAL A 532 -20.88 6.85 4.79
C VAL A 532 -22.08 7.79 4.94
N LEU A 533 -22.14 8.57 6.04
CA LEU A 533 -23.20 9.55 6.25
C LEU A 533 -23.30 10.56 5.10
N VAL A 534 -22.18 11.17 4.73
CA VAL A 534 -22.13 12.16 3.63
C VAL A 534 -22.57 11.54 2.31
N ALA A 535 -22.11 10.34 2.00
CA ALA A 535 -22.49 9.63 0.78
C ALA A 535 -23.99 9.28 0.76
N CYS A 536 -24.56 8.83 1.90
CA CYS A 536 -25.98 8.54 2.03
C CYS A 536 -26.86 9.81 1.89
N LEU A 537 -26.46 10.92 2.49
CA LEU A 537 -27.16 12.21 2.33
C LEU A 537 -27.15 12.67 0.87
N ALA A 538 -26.02 12.51 0.16
CA ALA A 538 -25.92 12.84 -1.26
C ALA A 538 -26.85 11.94 -2.11
N ALA A 539 -26.91 10.63 -1.82
CA ALA A 539 -27.79 9.68 -2.50
C ALA A 539 -29.28 10.01 -2.24
N LEU A 540 -29.67 10.28 -0.99
CA LEU A 540 -31.04 10.68 -0.64
C LEU A 540 -31.46 11.96 -1.36
N ARG A 541 -30.59 12.96 -1.41
CA ARG A 541 -30.86 14.21 -2.11
C ARG A 541 -31.11 13.99 -3.60
N ARG A 542 -30.32 13.10 -4.22
CA ARG A 542 -30.49 12.74 -5.63
C ARG A 542 -31.83 12.03 -5.86
N LEU A 543 -32.13 11.02 -5.07
CA LEU A 543 -33.38 10.25 -5.15
C LEU A 543 -34.62 11.12 -4.91
N ALA A 544 -34.58 12.00 -3.91
CA ALA A 544 -35.68 12.94 -3.62
C ALA A 544 -35.93 13.93 -4.76
N GLY A 545 -34.91 14.29 -5.54
CA GLY A 545 -35.04 15.15 -6.72
C GLY A 545 -35.72 14.47 -7.90
N VAL A 546 -35.62 13.13 -8.00
CA VAL A 546 -36.21 12.35 -9.11
C VAL A 546 -37.54 11.69 -8.69
N CYS A 547 -37.64 11.19 -7.47
CA CYS A 547 -38.80 10.50 -6.93
C CYS A 547 -39.21 11.08 -5.56
N PRO A 548 -39.79 12.29 -5.51
CA PRO A 548 -40.13 12.94 -4.24
C PRO A 548 -41.17 12.18 -3.43
N GLU A 549 -42.05 11.40 -4.08
CA GLU A 549 -43.14 10.64 -3.44
C GLU A 549 -42.63 9.50 -2.53
N GLY A 550 -41.38 9.09 -2.69
CA GLY A 550 -40.76 8.02 -1.89
C GLY A 550 -40.28 8.46 -0.51
N LEU A 551 -40.33 9.74 -0.18
CA LEU A 551 -39.78 10.32 1.04
C LEU A 551 -40.92 10.93 1.89
N GLN A 552 -40.91 10.67 3.21
CA GLN A 552 -41.83 11.35 4.12
C GLN A 552 -41.44 12.82 4.29
N ASP A 553 -42.41 13.71 4.46
CA ASP A 553 -42.17 15.16 4.62
C ASP A 553 -41.19 15.46 5.77
N SER A 554 -41.26 14.71 6.88
CA SER A 554 -40.34 14.86 8.01
C SER A 554 -38.88 14.54 7.66
N ASP A 555 -38.64 13.50 6.85
CA ASP A 555 -37.31 13.09 6.42
C ASP A 555 -36.76 14.06 5.37
N PHE A 556 -37.63 14.54 4.47
CA PHE A 556 -37.24 15.56 3.51
C PHE A 556 -36.79 16.84 4.20
N GLN A 557 -37.56 17.33 5.18
CA GLN A 557 -37.24 18.53 5.93
C GLN A 557 -35.96 18.40 6.79
N GLN A 558 -35.68 17.21 7.33
CA GLN A 558 -34.54 17.00 8.23
C GLN A 558 -33.24 16.62 7.52
N LEU A 559 -33.30 15.83 6.46
CA LEU A 559 -32.12 15.24 5.83
C LEU A 559 -31.78 15.84 4.47
N VAL A 560 -32.79 16.26 3.71
CA VAL A 560 -32.58 16.72 2.32
C VAL A 560 -32.60 18.25 2.22
N GLN A 561 -33.61 18.91 2.80
CA GLN A 561 -33.81 20.36 2.71
C GLN A 561 -32.67 21.17 3.34
N PRO A 562 -32.10 20.81 4.52
CA PRO A 562 -31.03 21.59 5.17
C PRO A 562 -29.69 21.57 4.45
N ARG A 563 -29.55 20.85 3.36
CA ARG A 563 -28.26 20.66 2.67
C ARG A 563 -27.13 20.24 3.62
N LEU A 564 -27.41 19.27 4.48
CA LEU A 564 -26.48 18.80 5.51
C LEU A 564 -25.11 18.39 4.96
N VAL A 565 -25.06 17.89 3.72
CA VAL A 565 -23.78 17.57 3.05
C VAL A 565 -22.91 18.81 2.93
N ASP A 566 -23.48 19.93 2.46
CA ASP A 566 -22.74 21.18 2.26
C ASP A 566 -22.27 21.73 3.62
N SER A 567 -23.16 21.68 4.63
CA SER A 567 -22.83 22.12 6.00
C SER A 567 -21.77 21.25 6.66
N PHE A 568 -21.83 19.92 6.46
CA PHE A 568 -20.85 18.98 6.98
C PHE A 568 -19.46 19.24 6.39
N LEU A 569 -19.36 19.44 5.08
CA LEU A 569 -18.11 19.77 4.39
C LEU A 569 -17.51 21.09 4.87
N LEU A 570 -18.34 22.10 5.13
CA LEU A 570 -17.88 23.39 5.69
C LEU A 570 -17.39 23.26 7.13
N CYS A 571 -18.03 22.42 7.95
CA CYS A 571 -17.67 22.23 9.35
C CYS A 571 -16.47 21.30 9.56
N SER A 572 -16.13 20.46 8.59
CA SER A 572 -15.06 19.48 8.73
C SER A 572 -13.66 20.10 8.69
N ASN A 573 -13.53 21.41 8.54
CA ASN A 573 -12.26 22.18 8.56
C ASN A 573 -11.16 21.52 7.70
N MET A 574 -11.55 20.86 6.65
CA MET A 574 -10.62 20.31 5.71
C MET A 574 -10.22 21.46 4.81
N GLU A 575 -9.03 22.00 5.04
CA GLU A 575 -8.40 23.02 4.18
C GLU A 575 -8.16 22.53 2.74
N GLU A 576 -8.58 21.33 2.42
CA GLU A 576 -8.48 20.74 1.10
C GLU A 576 -9.87 20.76 0.47
N SER A 577 -10.00 21.54 -0.60
CA SER A 577 -11.21 21.66 -1.39
C SER A 577 -11.70 20.31 -1.90
N PHE A 578 -12.80 19.85 -1.31
CA PHE A 578 -13.63 18.83 -1.92
C PHE A 578 -14.44 19.46 -3.06
N VAL A 579 -13.82 19.64 -4.19
CA VAL A 579 -14.50 20.09 -5.41
C VAL A 579 -14.58 18.94 -6.37
#